data_eefe6aa1244663993c0a4c57d05fc2a9
#
_entry.id   eefe6aa1244663993c0a4c57d05fc2a9
#
_cell.length_a   1.000
_cell.length_b   1.000
_cell.length_c   1.000
_cell.angle_alpha   90.00
_cell.angle_beta   90.00
_cell.angle_gamma   90.00
#
_symmetry.space_group_name_H-M   'P 1'
#
loop_
_entity.id
_entity.type
_entity.pdbx_description
1 polymer ?
#
loop_
_entity_poly.entity_id
_entity_poly.type
_entity_poly.pdbx_seq_one_letter_code
_entity_poly.pdbx_strand_id
1 'polypeptide(L)'
;MDINRLETARLFHRFGFGPRPGEFVNAVNAGVSATREKLFANSGTDSGLMNVPQLVLADPGQRPSPDDPKRASYSSELRRQNNELTTWWLDRMVLADYSLQEKATWFWHGHWATSIKK
;
A
#
# COMPACT_ATOMS: atom_id res chain seq x y z
N MET A 1 5.27 30.88 9.15
CA MET A 1 5.27 29.45 8.71
C MET A 1 6.16 29.36 7.47
N ASP A 2 7.11 28.45 7.48
CA ASP A 2 8.00 28.23 6.33
C ASP A 2 7.20 27.51 5.21
N ILE A 3 6.99 28.22 4.10
CA ILE A 3 6.19 27.74 2.97
C ILE A 3 6.80 26.48 2.33
N ASN A 4 8.14 26.42 2.27
CA ASN A 4 8.86 25.26 1.74
C ASN A 4 8.57 24.00 2.56
N ARG A 5 8.55 24.10 3.88
CA ARG A 5 8.20 22.99 4.78
C ARG A 5 6.73 22.55 4.59
N LEU A 6 5.82 23.52 4.45
CA LEU A 6 4.41 23.21 4.26
C LEU A 6 4.15 22.47 2.93
N GLU A 7 4.74 22.96 1.85
CA GLU A 7 4.58 22.35 0.54
C GLU A 7 5.25 20.96 0.46
N THR A 8 6.42 20.81 1.06
CA THR A 8 7.08 19.50 1.19
C THR A 8 6.20 18.51 1.96
N ALA A 9 5.60 18.92 3.09
CA ALA A 9 4.69 18.08 3.84
C ALA A 9 3.46 17.66 3.02
N ARG A 10 2.87 18.60 2.28
CA ARG A 10 1.73 18.34 1.39
C ARG A 10 2.07 17.32 0.30
N LEU A 11 3.26 17.39 -0.28
CA LEU A 11 3.70 16.41 -1.28
C LEU A 11 3.73 14.99 -0.69
N PHE A 12 4.36 14.79 0.45
CA PHE A 12 4.44 13.48 1.10
C PHE A 12 3.07 12.91 1.46
N HIS A 13 2.14 13.75 1.93
CA HIS A 13 0.81 13.28 2.31
C HIS A 13 -0.13 13.06 1.12
N ARG A 14 0.01 13.82 0.05
CA ARG A 14 -0.83 13.67 -1.15
C ARG A 14 -0.38 12.54 -2.06
N PHE A 15 0.92 12.38 -2.23
CA PHE A 15 1.51 11.44 -3.18
C PHE A 15 2.20 10.24 -2.53
N GLY A 16 2.04 10.09 -1.22
CA GLY A 16 2.56 8.98 -0.44
C GLY A 16 1.78 8.81 0.86
N PHE A 17 2.34 8.03 1.77
CA PHE A 17 1.77 7.75 3.10
C PHE A 17 2.48 8.52 4.23
N GLY A 18 3.17 9.60 3.88
CA GLY A 18 4.00 10.40 4.76
C GLY A 18 5.49 10.12 4.60
N PRO A 19 6.36 10.98 5.15
CA PRO A 19 7.79 10.79 5.09
C PRO A 19 8.26 9.74 6.09
N ARG A 20 9.32 9.00 5.74
CA ARG A 20 10.04 8.13 6.66
C ARG A 20 10.86 8.96 7.67
N PRO A 21 11.30 8.38 8.78
CA PRO A 21 12.18 9.07 9.72
C PRO A 21 13.41 9.67 9.01
N GLY A 22 13.66 10.96 9.24
CA GLY A 22 14.74 11.72 8.60
C GLY A 22 14.46 12.18 7.16
N GLU A 23 13.56 11.56 6.45
CA GLU A 23 13.27 11.88 5.04
C GLU A 23 12.71 13.30 4.86
N PHE A 24 11.85 13.76 5.76
CA PHE A 24 11.26 15.08 5.70
C PHE A 24 12.30 16.21 5.77
N VAL A 25 13.26 16.10 6.68
CA VAL A 25 14.33 17.11 6.83
C VAL A 25 15.19 17.16 5.57
N ASN A 26 15.56 16.00 5.04
CA ASN A 26 16.35 15.90 3.82
C ASN A 26 15.59 16.51 2.61
N ALA A 27 14.29 16.25 2.52
CA ALA A 27 13.44 16.78 1.45
C ALA A 27 13.27 18.31 1.55
N VAL A 28 13.09 18.85 2.75
CA VAL A 28 13.05 20.31 2.96
C VAL A 28 14.36 20.96 2.51
N ASN A 29 15.50 20.36 2.85
CA ASN A 29 16.82 20.86 2.46
C ASN A 29 17.07 20.77 0.95
N ALA A 30 16.56 19.73 0.30
CA ALA A 30 16.65 19.55 -1.15
C ALA A 30 15.70 20.47 -1.93
N GLY A 31 14.62 20.91 -1.31
CA GLY A 31 13.60 21.78 -1.89
C GLY A 31 12.41 21.04 -2.52
N VAL A 32 11.35 21.79 -2.73
CA VAL A 32 10.05 21.28 -3.22
C VAL A 32 10.16 20.63 -4.59
N SER A 33 10.93 21.23 -5.52
CA SER A 33 11.09 20.70 -6.88
C SER A 33 11.78 19.33 -6.88
N ALA A 34 12.88 19.19 -6.16
CA ALA A 34 13.62 17.94 -6.03
C ALA A 34 12.77 16.87 -5.33
N THR A 35 12.00 17.24 -4.30
CA THR A 35 11.08 16.34 -3.61
C THR A 35 9.99 15.84 -4.56
N ARG A 36 9.40 16.73 -5.36
CA ARG A 36 8.40 16.36 -6.36
C ARG A 36 8.98 15.39 -7.39
N GLU A 37 10.13 15.68 -7.96
CA GLU A 37 10.80 14.82 -8.93
C GLU A 37 11.06 13.44 -8.35
N LYS A 38 11.55 13.34 -7.10
CA LYS A 38 11.76 12.08 -6.41
C LYS A 38 10.46 11.28 -6.24
N LEU A 39 9.38 11.92 -5.81
CA LEU A 39 8.08 11.25 -5.58
C LEU A 39 7.43 10.76 -6.87
N PHE A 40 7.66 11.46 -7.99
CA PHE A 40 7.13 11.07 -9.30
C PHE A 40 8.11 10.23 -10.13
N ALA A 41 9.33 10.01 -9.63
CA ALA A 41 10.27 9.13 -10.29
C ALA A 41 9.70 7.71 -10.37
N ASN A 42 9.83 7.10 -11.52
CA ASN A 42 9.54 5.68 -11.73
C ASN A 42 10.72 5.08 -12.50
N SER A 43 11.68 4.55 -11.75
CA SER A 43 12.89 3.95 -12.33
C SER A 43 12.74 2.48 -12.70
N GLY A 44 11.54 1.94 -12.63
CA GLY A 44 11.23 0.56 -12.99
C GLY A 44 11.52 -0.47 -11.88
N THR A 45 12.54 -0.29 -11.05
CA THR A 45 12.85 -1.22 -9.95
C THR A 45 12.70 -0.48 -8.61
N ASP A 46 11.83 -0.99 -7.75
CA ASP A 46 11.64 -0.49 -6.39
C ASP A 46 12.36 -1.43 -5.43
N SER A 47 13.51 -1.00 -4.90
CA SER A 47 14.33 -1.83 -4.00
C SER A 47 13.64 -2.06 -2.65
N GLY A 48 12.80 -1.16 -2.19
CA GLY A 48 11.99 -1.37 -0.99
C GLY A 48 11.02 -2.53 -1.16
N LEU A 49 10.39 -2.64 -2.32
CA LEU A 49 9.46 -3.73 -2.63
C LEU A 49 10.14 -5.09 -2.82
N MET A 50 11.42 -5.13 -3.13
CA MET A 50 12.17 -6.40 -3.20
C MET A 50 12.24 -7.11 -1.83
N ASN A 51 12.05 -6.38 -0.74
CA ASN A 51 12.00 -6.94 0.61
C ASN A 51 10.60 -7.43 1.02
N VAL A 52 9.59 -7.21 0.18
CA VAL A 52 8.23 -7.70 0.43
C VAL A 52 8.08 -9.07 -0.24
N PRO A 53 7.81 -10.14 0.52
CA PRO A 53 7.62 -11.47 -0.05
C PRO A 53 6.50 -11.49 -1.08
N GLN A 54 6.63 -12.33 -2.10
CA GLN A 54 5.53 -12.53 -3.04
C GLN A 54 4.36 -13.19 -2.31
N LEU A 55 3.17 -12.57 -2.42
CA LEU A 55 1.95 -13.14 -1.87
C LEU A 55 1.47 -14.29 -2.76
N VAL A 56 1.29 -15.46 -2.16
CA VAL A 56 0.70 -16.64 -2.81
C VAL A 56 -0.49 -17.07 -1.98
N LEU A 57 -1.69 -16.90 -2.53
CA LEU A 57 -2.93 -17.35 -1.90
C LEU A 57 -3.44 -18.61 -2.61
N ALA A 58 -3.84 -19.61 -1.82
CA ALA A 58 -4.44 -20.81 -2.35
C ALA A 58 -5.88 -20.53 -2.86
N ASP A 59 -6.29 -21.22 -3.91
CA ASP A 59 -7.70 -21.20 -4.32
C ASP A 59 -8.56 -21.86 -3.23
N PRO A 60 -9.49 -21.14 -2.62
CA PRO A 60 -10.36 -21.70 -1.58
C PRO A 60 -11.41 -22.68 -2.14
N GLY A 61 -11.52 -22.80 -3.46
CA GLY A 61 -12.52 -23.63 -4.14
C GLY A 61 -13.93 -23.04 -4.12
N GLN A 62 -14.91 -23.86 -4.44
CA GLN A 62 -16.29 -23.43 -4.44
C GLN A 62 -16.83 -23.20 -3.00
N ARG A 63 -17.62 -22.16 -2.87
CA ARG A 63 -18.27 -21.84 -1.59
C ARG A 63 -19.26 -22.95 -1.20
N PRO A 64 -19.08 -23.61 -0.03
CA PRO A 64 -20.00 -24.63 0.43
C PRO A 64 -21.41 -24.07 0.69
N SER A 65 -22.44 -24.92 0.60
CA SER A 65 -23.80 -24.54 0.95
C SER A 65 -23.93 -24.13 2.43
N PRO A 66 -24.99 -23.39 2.80
CA PRO A 66 -25.14 -22.93 4.19
C PRO A 66 -25.10 -24.04 5.24
N ASP A 67 -25.61 -25.23 4.91
CA ASP A 67 -25.73 -26.37 5.80
C ASP A 67 -24.54 -27.35 5.71
N ASP A 68 -23.57 -27.07 4.87
CA ASP A 68 -22.38 -27.91 4.71
C ASP A 68 -21.44 -27.79 5.92
N PRO A 69 -21.02 -28.89 6.56
CA PRO A 69 -20.07 -28.88 7.68
C PRO A 69 -18.74 -28.16 7.34
N LYS A 70 -18.35 -28.11 6.07
CA LYS A 70 -17.14 -27.43 5.60
C LYS A 70 -17.27 -25.89 5.54
N ARG A 71 -18.47 -25.36 5.75
CA ARG A 71 -18.74 -23.93 5.67
C ARG A 71 -17.89 -23.11 6.63
N ALA A 72 -17.73 -23.60 7.86
CA ALA A 72 -16.95 -22.91 8.89
C ALA A 72 -15.45 -22.88 8.55
N SER A 73 -14.88 -23.99 8.10
CA SER A 73 -13.47 -24.06 7.69
C SER A 73 -13.19 -23.21 6.45
N TYR A 74 -14.08 -23.21 5.47
CA TYR A 74 -14.01 -22.34 4.30
C TYR A 74 -13.99 -20.86 4.70
N SER A 75 -14.88 -20.44 5.60
CA SER A 75 -14.94 -19.06 6.08
C SER A 75 -13.71 -18.65 6.88
N SER A 76 -13.14 -19.60 7.66
CA SER A 76 -11.89 -19.36 8.39
C SER A 76 -10.71 -19.19 7.46
N GLU A 77 -10.63 -19.99 6.40
CA GLU A 77 -9.59 -19.87 5.39
C GLU A 77 -9.66 -18.53 4.65
N LEU A 78 -10.85 -18.10 4.24
CA LEU A 78 -11.02 -16.78 3.61
C LEU A 78 -10.59 -15.63 4.53
N ARG A 79 -10.91 -15.71 5.83
CA ARG A 79 -10.46 -14.69 6.79
C ARG A 79 -8.94 -14.67 6.93
N ARG A 80 -8.32 -15.86 6.99
CA ARG A 80 -6.86 -16.00 7.06
C ARG A 80 -6.20 -15.35 5.84
N GLN A 81 -6.67 -15.68 4.64
CA GLN A 81 -6.15 -15.14 3.38
C GLN A 81 -6.38 -13.62 3.28
N ASN A 82 -7.52 -13.12 3.73
CA ASN A 82 -7.78 -11.69 3.78
C ASN A 82 -6.81 -10.95 4.71
N ASN A 83 -6.49 -11.53 5.86
CA ASN A 83 -5.52 -10.96 6.78
C ASN A 83 -4.11 -10.97 6.18
N GLU A 84 -3.72 -12.05 5.52
CA GLU A 84 -2.43 -12.14 4.81
C GLU A 84 -2.32 -11.10 3.69
N LEU A 85 -3.36 -10.97 2.87
CA LEU A 85 -3.42 -9.96 1.81
C LEU A 85 -3.32 -8.54 2.37
N THR A 86 -4.04 -8.27 3.45
CA THR A 86 -4.04 -6.95 4.10
C THR A 86 -2.66 -6.62 4.67
N THR A 87 -2.04 -7.55 5.38
CA THR A 87 -0.70 -7.37 5.95
C THR A 87 0.34 -7.19 4.84
N TRP A 88 0.31 -8.02 3.82
CA TRP A 88 1.19 -7.90 2.66
C TRP A 88 1.06 -6.53 1.97
N TRP A 89 -0.16 -6.02 1.82
CA TRP A 89 -0.37 -4.71 1.21
C TRP A 89 0.13 -3.57 2.09
N LEU A 90 -0.07 -3.67 3.42
CA LEU A 90 0.50 -2.70 4.37
C LEU A 90 2.03 -2.69 4.31
N ASP A 91 2.66 -3.86 4.24
CA ASP A 91 4.12 -3.96 4.08
C ASP A 91 4.59 -3.26 2.80
N ARG A 92 3.88 -3.42 1.69
CA ARG A 92 4.16 -2.69 0.45
C ARG A 92 4.06 -1.18 0.63
N MET A 93 3.00 -0.69 1.29
CA MET A 93 2.81 0.74 1.53
C MET A 93 3.94 1.35 2.38
N VAL A 94 4.48 0.58 3.32
CA VAL A 94 5.56 1.02 4.22
C VAL A 94 6.93 0.93 3.56
N LEU A 95 7.20 -0.15 2.82
CA LEU A 95 8.52 -0.48 2.30
C LEU A 95 8.79 0.05 0.89
N ALA A 96 7.76 0.37 0.10
CA ALA A 96 7.93 0.91 -1.23
C ALA A 96 8.76 2.21 -1.23
N ASP A 97 9.77 2.26 -2.09
CA ASP A 97 10.56 3.48 -2.31
C ASP A 97 9.79 4.49 -3.16
N TYR A 98 8.93 4.02 -4.05
CA TYR A 98 8.05 4.83 -4.89
C TYR A 98 6.61 4.78 -4.36
N SER A 99 6.37 5.48 -3.27
CA SER A 99 5.10 5.46 -2.54
C SER A 99 3.88 5.95 -3.35
N LEU A 100 4.09 6.73 -4.41
CA LEU A 100 3.01 7.20 -5.29
C LEU A 100 2.25 6.05 -5.95
N GLN A 101 2.95 5.01 -6.40
CA GLN A 101 2.31 3.84 -7.02
C GLN A 101 1.37 3.13 -6.03
N GLU A 102 1.83 2.89 -4.81
CA GLU A 102 1.02 2.26 -3.77
C GLU A 102 -0.13 3.17 -3.32
N LYS A 103 0.09 4.49 -3.25
CA LYS A 103 -0.95 5.48 -2.95
C LYS A 103 -2.03 5.52 -4.03
N ALA A 104 -1.66 5.49 -5.30
CA ALA A 104 -2.60 5.44 -6.41
C ALA A 104 -3.40 4.12 -6.41
N THR A 105 -2.75 3.00 -6.15
CA THR A 105 -3.41 1.69 -6.02
C THR A 105 -4.45 1.72 -4.91
N TRP A 106 -4.10 2.25 -3.74
CA TRP A 106 -5.04 2.40 -2.62
C TRP A 106 -6.22 3.31 -2.96
N PHE A 107 -5.97 4.44 -3.63
CA PHE A 107 -7.01 5.38 -4.06
C PHE A 107 -8.01 4.70 -5.02
N TRP A 108 -7.51 4.04 -6.06
CA TRP A 108 -8.35 3.37 -7.05
C TRP A 108 -9.08 2.15 -6.48
N HIS A 109 -8.47 1.41 -5.58
CA HIS A 109 -9.15 0.34 -4.86
C HIS A 109 -10.38 0.87 -4.11
N GLY A 110 -10.28 2.02 -3.44
CA GLY A 110 -11.42 2.66 -2.77
C GLY A 110 -12.52 3.11 -3.75
N HIS A 111 -12.15 3.51 -4.97
CA HIS A 111 -13.10 3.94 -6.00
C HIS A 111 -13.89 2.78 -6.63
N TRP A 112 -13.23 1.68 -6.89
CA TRP A 112 -13.84 0.50 -7.50
C TRP A 112 -14.22 -0.57 -6.48
N ALA A 113 -14.29 -0.21 -5.23
CA ALA A 113 -14.56 -1.00 -4.05
C ALA A 113 -15.15 -2.38 -4.32
N THR A 114 -14.29 -3.38 -4.42
CA THR A 114 -14.68 -4.77 -4.28
C THR A 114 -14.75 -5.11 -2.80
N SER A 115 -15.93 -5.45 -2.29
CA SER A 115 -16.09 -5.87 -0.91
C SER A 115 -15.98 -7.39 -0.81
N ILE A 116 -15.13 -7.87 0.09
CA ILE A 116 -15.05 -9.30 0.44
C ILE A 116 -16.28 -9.73 1.27
N LYS A 117 -16.95 -8.76 1.88
CA LYS A 117 -18.20 -8.98 2.64
C LYS A 117 -19.40 -8.78 1.71
N LYS A 118 -19.79 -9.81 1.01
CA LYS A 118 -21.14 -9.96 0.47
C LYS A 118 -21.72 -11.29 0.92
#